data_0243751b7c86ceaba5684624d4a70a44
#
_entry.id   0243751b7c86ceaba5684624d4a70a44
#
_cell.length_a   1.000
_cell.length_b   1.000
_cell.length_c   1.000
_cell.angle_alpha   90.00
_cell.angle_beta   90.00
_cell.angle_gamma   90.00
#
_symmetry.space_group_name_H-M   'P 1'
#
loop_
_entity.id
_entity.type
_entity.pdbx_description
1 polymer ?
#
loop_
_entity_poly.entity_id
_entity_poly.type
_entity_poly.pdbx_seq_one_letter_code
_entity_poly.pdbx_strand_id
1 'polypeptide(L)'
;MEKVLLTDGIFKDSQNKGKEYLLYLDVDRLIAPCYEAVGKTPKKAPYGGWESMAISGHSLGHYLSAVSAMYVSDNDMELKNKLEYAVSEIAYIQSFDKEGYVGGFKRECFDRVFTGKFNVTRFELGGSWVPWYSIHKIYAGLMDTYNLTGNKQALDVV
;
A
#
# COMPACT_ATOMS: atom_id res chain seq x y z
N MET A 1 13.79 18.95 2.46
CA MET A 1 14.07 18.87 1.00
C MET A 1 13.59 20.17 0.38
N GLU A 2 14.40 20.82 -0.49
CA GLU A 2 13.91 21.99 -1.21
C GLU A 2 12.75 21.59 -2.14
N LYS A 3 11.69 22.40 -2.16
CA LYS A 3 10.50 22.13 -2.97
C LYS A 3 10.78 22.53 -4.42
N VAL A 4 10.72 21.55 -5.33
CA VAL A 4 10.81 21.82 -6.78
C VAL A 4 9.38 22.00 -7.31
N LEU A 5 9.14 23.11 -7.98
CA LEU A 5 7.88 23.41 -8.65
C LEU A 5 8.06 23.33 -10.17
N LEU A 6 7.24 22.56 -10.84
CA LEU A 6 7.19 22.54 -12.29
C LEU A 6 6.43 23.77 -12.80
N THR A 7 7.03 24.46 -13.75
CA THR A 7 6.36 25.52 -14.52
C THR A 7 5.52 24.92 -15.65
N ASP A 8 4.65 25.73 -16.25
CA ASP A 8 3.78 25.30 -17.35
C ASP A 8 4.54 24.60 -18.48
N GLY A 9 3.95 23.57 -19.05
CA GLY A 9 4.51 22.78 -20.13
C GLY A 9 4.26 21.27 -19.95
N ILE A 10 4.85 20.47 -20.83
CA ILE A 10 4.59 19.03 -20.93
C ILE A 10 4.83 18.26 -19.63
N PHE A 11 5.78 18.66 -18.81
CA PHE A 11 6.06 18.01 -17.52
C PHE A 11 4.99 18.34 -16.47
N LYS A 12 4.52 19.61 -16.44
CA LYS A 12 3.40 19.99 -15.58
C LYS A 12 2.10 19.32 -15.98
N ASP A 13 1.85 19.23 -17.28
CA ASP A 13 0.67 18.52 -17.81
C ASP A 13 0.70 17.04 -17.44
N SER A 14 1.87 16.39 -17.55
CA SER A 14 2.05 14.99 -17.15
C SER A 14 1.85 14.81 -15.63
N GLN A 15 2.35 15.73 -14.80
CA GLN A 15 2.12 15.72 -13.35
C GLN A 15 0.63 15.85 -13.04
N ASN A 16 -0.09 16.77 -13.70
CA ASN A 16 -1.52 16.96 -13.50
C ASN A 16 -2.32 15.70 -13.85
N LYS A 17 -2.01 15.05 -14.97
CA LYS A 17 -2.63 13.76 -15.36
C LYS A 17 -2.31 12.66 -14.37
N GLY A 18 -1.09 12.62 -13.84
CA GLY A 18 -0.72 11.68 -12.78
C GLY A 18 -1.53 11.91 -11.50
N LYS A 19 -1.75 13.18 -11.13
CA LYS A 19 -2.61 13.55 -10.00
C LYS A 19 -4.06 13.11 -10.23
N GLU A 20 -4.63 13.40 -11.37
CA GLU A 20 -6.00 12.98 -11.73
C GLU A 20 -6.16 11.46 -11.62
N TYR A 21 -5.18 10.70 -12.08
CA TYR A 21 -5.18 9.24 -11.97
C TYR A 21 -5.12 8.78 -10.52
N LEU A 22 -4.29 9.37 -9.65
CA LEU A 22 -4.22 9.04 -8.23
C LEU A 22 -5.53 9.37 -7.49
N LEU A 23 -6.18 10.47 -7.85
CA LEU A 23 -7.49 10.84 -7.32
C LEU A 23 -8.61 9.91 -7.82
N TYR A 24 -8.53 9.41 -9.04
CA TYR A 24 -9.47 8.43 -9.61
C TYR A 24 -9.39 7.06 -8.93
N LEU A 25 -8.21 6.64 -8.47
CA LEU A 25 -8.04 5.35 -7.81
C LEU A 25 -8.85 5.29 -6.50
N ASP A 26 -9.54 4.17 -6.32
CA ASP A 26 -10.37 3.89 -5.15
C ASP A 26 -9.57 3.17 -4.08
N VAL A 27 -9.38 3.83 -2.94
CA VAL A 27 -8.59 3.31 -1.82
C VAL A 27 -9.21 2.03 -1.24
N ASP A 28 -10.55 1.94 -1.14
CA ASP A 28 -11.20 0.74 -0.60
C ASP A 28 -10.96 -0.49 -1.46
N ARG A 29 -10.80 -0.31 -2.77
CA ARG A 29 -10.45 -1.40 -3.69
C ARG A 29 -8.99 -1.82 -3.60
N LEU A 30 -8.08 -0.85 -3.35
CA LEU A 30 -6.65 -1.13 -3.15
C LEU A 30 -6.40 -1.88 -1.84
N ILE A 31 -7.16 -1.55 -0.79
CA ILE A 31 -7.04 -2.14 0.55
C ILE A 31 -7.80 -3.47 0.67
N ALA A 32 -8.75 -3.75 -0.22
CA ALA A 32 -9.59 -4.94 -0.14
C ALA A 32 -8.83 -6.26 0.12
N PRO A 33 -7.69 -6.56 -0.55
CA PRO A 33 -6.93 -7.77 -0.26
C PRO A 33 -6.41 -7.84 1.19
N CYS A 34 -6.11 -6.70 1.81
CA CYS A 34 -5.64 -6.67 3.20
C CYS A 34 -6.77 -7.03 4.19
N TYR A 35 -8.02 -6.62 3.91
CA TYR A 35 -9.19 -7.07 4.67
C TYR A 35 -9.39 -8.58 4.57
N GLU A 36 -9.31 -9.12 3.35
CA GLU A 36 -9.46 -10.56 3.10
C GLU A 36 -8.36 -11.37 3.81
N ALA A 37 -7.14 -10.85 3.85
CA ALA A 37 -6.00 -11.49 4.51
C ALA A 37 -6.23 -11.73 6.01
N VAL A 38 -6.95 -10.84 6.69
CA VAL A 38 -7.30 -10.96 8.11
C VAL A 38 -8.70 -11.55 8.34
N GLY A 39 -9.32 -12.12 7.28
CA GLY A 39 -10.64 -12.76 7.37
C GLY A 39 -11.81 -11.78 7.54
N LYS A 40 -11.65 -10.54 7.14
CA LYS A 40 -12.71 -9.52 7.17
C LYS A 40 -13.28 -9.28 5.78
N THR A 41 -14.54 -8.87 5.74
CA THR A 41 -15.20 -8.47 4.50
C THR A 41 -14.70 -7.09 4.07
N PRO A 42 -14.14 -6.94 2.86
CA PRO A 42 -13.73 -5.64 2.36
C PRO A 42 -14.94 -4.74 2.07
N LYS A 43 -14.74 -3.42 2.12
CA LYS A 43 -15.78 -2.42 1.80
C LYS A 43 -16.16 -2.45 0.32
N LYS A 44 -15.22 -2.79 -0.55
CA LYS A 44 -15.41 -2.94 -2.01
C LYS A 44 -14.62 -4.13 -2.52
N ALA A 45 -15.03 -4.65 -3.69
CA ALA A 45 -14.27 -5.68 -4.37
C ALA A 45 -12.88 -5.18 -4.78
N PRO A 46 -11.82 -6.01 -4.68
CA PRO A 46 -10.47 -5.62 -5.09
C PRO A 46 -10.41 -5.25 -6.58
N TYR A 47 -9.34 -4.59 -6.96
CA TYR A 47 -9.00 -4.46 -8.37
C TYR A 47 -8.66 -5.84 -8.95
N GLY A 48 -8.95 -6.02 -10.25
CA GLY A 48 -8.61 -7.25 -10.96
C GLY A 48 -7.11 -7.35 -11.33
N GLY A 49 -6.78 -8.36 -12.13
CA GLY A 49 -5.40 -8.58 -12.58
C GLY A 49 -4.48 -8.98 -11.43
N TRP A 50 -3.37 -8.30 -11.29
CA TRP A 50 -2.36 -8.59 -10.26
C TRP A 50 -2.89 -8.50 -8.82
N GLU A 51 -3.86 -7.61 -8.54
CA GLU A 51 -4.46 -7.46 -7.21
C GLU A 51 -5.48 -8.56 -6.85
N SER A 52 -5.91 -9.35 -7.79
CA SER A 52 -6.72 -10.57 -7.58
C SER A 52 -5.92 -11.86 -7.72
N MET A 53 -4.60 -11.75 -7.83
CA MET A 53 -3.64 -12.85 -7.93
C MET A 53 -2.72 -12.87 -6.70
N ALA A 54 -1.69 -13.69 -6.74
CA ALA A 54 -0.82 -13.94 -5.60
C ALA A 54 0.11 -12.78 -5.16
N ILE A 55 0.10 -11.63 -5.85
CA ILE A 55 0.85 -10.42 -5.46
C ILE A 55 -0.04 -9.31 -4.91
N SER A 56 -1.24 -9.65 -4.47
CA SER A 56 -2.21 -8.70 -3.92
C SER A 56 -1.59 -7.81 -2.83
N GLY A 57 -1.98 -6.53 -2.83
CA GLY A 57 -1.49 -5.53 -1.89
C GLY A 57 -0.27 -4.72 -2.35
N HIS A 58 0.44 -5.13 -3.41
CA HIS A 58 1.60 -4.35 -3.88
C HIS A 58 1.20 -2.99 -4.44
N SER A 59 0.07 -2.90 -5.15
CA SER A 59 -0.43 -1.63 -5.70
C SER A 59 -0.78 -0.63 -4.61
N LEU A 60 -1.25 -1.09 -3.44
CA LEU A 60 -1.48 -0.22 -2.28
C LEU A 60 -0.19 0.47 -1.85
N GLY A 61 0.91 -0.26 -1.75
CA GLY A 61 2.22 0.31 -1.40
C GLY A 61 2.69 1.35 -2.42
N HIS A 62 2.60 1.04 -3.71
CA HIS A 62 2.92 1.99 -4.77
C HIS A 62 2.02 3.23 -4.74
N TYR A 63 0.74 3.06 -4.45
CA TYR A 63 -0.21 4.16 -4.30
C TYR A 63 0.19 5.09 -3.16
N LEU A 64 0.51 4.57 -1.96
CA LEU A 64 0.96 5.36 -0.82
C LEU A 64 2.19 6.20 -1.16
N SER A 65 3.21 5.61 -1.80
CA SER A 65 4.42 6.33 -2.24
C SER A 65 4.06 7.44 -3.23
N ALA A 66 3.26 7.13 -4.25
CA ALA A 66 2.90 8.08 -5.29
C ALA A 66 2.05 9.25 -4.77
N VAL A 67 1.03 8.96 -3.93
CA VAL A 67 0.17 10.00 -3.33
C VAL A 67 0.97 10.89 -2.39
N SER A 68 1.87 10.32 -1.58
CA SER A 68 2.74 11.08 -0.68
C SER A 68 3.64 12.05 -1.45
N ALA A 69 4.29 11.58 -2.51
CA ALA A 69 5.15 12.41 -3.36
C ALA A 69 4.34 13.49 -4.09
N MET A 70 3.16 13.15 -4.63
CA MET A 70 2.30 14.11 -5.32
C MET A 70 1.75 15.17 -4.37
N TYR A 71 1.33 14.78 -3.17
CA TYR A 71 0.86 15.73 -2.15
C TYR A 71 1.96 16.73 -1.78
N VAL A 72 3.18 16.29 -1.53
CA VAL A 72 4.31 17.20 -1.20
C VAL A 72 4.61 18.15 -2.35
N SER A 73 4.48 17.68 -3.59
CA SER A 73 4.74 18.50 -4.79
C SER A 73 3.67 19.56 -5.03
N ASP A 74 2.39 19.20 -4.85
CA ASP A 74 1.24 20.02 -5.29
C ASP A 74 0.44 20.63 -4.11
N ASN A 75 0.63 20.11 -2.90
CA ASN A 75 -0.06 20.49 -1.67
C ASN A 75 -1.60 20.34 -1.77
N ASP A 76 -2.06 19.34 -2.51
CA ASP A 76 -3.47 19.06 -2.75
C ASP A 76 -4.10 18.36 -1.54
N MET A 77 -5.12 18.97 -0.94
CA MET A 77 -5.75 18.45 0.28
C MET A 77 -6.60 17.20 0.03
N GLU A 78 -7.09 16.98 -1.19
CA GLU A 78 -7.83 15.75 -1.50
C GLU A 78 -6.90 14.54 -1.52
N LEU A 79 -5.68 14.70 -2.09
CA LEU A 79 -4.64 13.68 -2.00
C LEU A 79 -4.27 13.38 -0.54
N LYS A 80 -4.11 14.42 0.27
CA LYS A 80 -3.82 14.26 1.71
C LYS A 80 -4.91 13.48 2.42
N ASN A 81 -6.16 13.82 2.21
CA ASN A 81 -7.29 13.13 2.83
C ASN A 81 -7.35 11.65 2.42
N LYS A 82 -7.12 11.34 1.15
CA LYS A 82 -7.05 9.95 0.66
C LYS A 82 -5.88 9.18 1.28
N LEU A 83 -4.72 9.83 1.44
CA LEU A 83 -3.55 9.24 2.07
C LEU A 83 -3.79 8.92 3.55
N GLU A 84 -4.31 9.89 4.30
CA GLU A 84 -4.63 9.72 5.73
C GLU A 84 -5.69 8.64 5.94
N TYR A 85 -6.71 8.60 5.08
CA TYR A 85 -7.70 7.54 5.07
C TYR A 85 -7.07 6.16 4.82
N ALA A 86 -6.21 6.04 3.81
CA ALA A 86 -5.54 4.77 3.50
C ALA A 86 -4.70 4.28 4.68
N VAL A 87 -3.91 5.15 5.31
CA VAL A 87 -3.08 4.81 6.48
C VAL A 87 -3.96 4.38 7.66
N SER A 88 -5.06 5.09 7.94
CA SER A 88 -5.96 4.75 9.04
C SER A 88 -6.64 3.39 8.83
N GLU A 89 -7.01 3.06 7.60
CA GLU A 89 -7.58 1.76 7.26
C GLU A 89 -6.55 0.63 7.39
N ILE A 90 -5.30 0.86 6.98
CA ILE A 90 -4.22 -0.13 7.15
C ILE A 90 -3.97 -0.38 8.65
N ALA A 91 -3.89 0.67 9.47
CA ALA A 91 -3.75 0.56 10.91
C ALA A 91 -4.92 -0.20 11.56
N TYR A 92 -6.15 0.08 11.10
CA TYR A 92 -7.34 -0.65 11.54
C TYR A 92 -7.26 -2.14 11.19
N ILE A 93 -6.86 -2.49 9.97
CA ILE A 93 -6.69 -3.89 9.55
C ILE A 93 -5.60 -4.57 10.38
N GLN A 94 -4.46 -3.90 10.60
CA GLN A 94 -3.36 -4.42 11.41
C GLN A 94 -3.82 -4.79 12.83
N SER A 95 -4.77 -4.04 13.41
CA SER A 95 -5.28 -4.30 14.75
C SER A 95 -5.98 -5.65 14.93
N PHE A 96 -6.34 -6.34 13.85
CA PHE A 96 -6.90 -7.69 13.90
C PHE A 96 -5.85 -8.80 14.00
N ASP A 97 -4.58 -8.48 13.74
CA ASP A 97 -3.48 -9.42 13.91
C ASP A 97 -2.75 -9.14 15.24
N LYS A 98 -2.55 -10.18 16.06
CA LYS A 98 -1.97 -10.04 17.41
C LYS A 98 -0.49 -9.68 17.42
N GLU A 99 0.20 -9.94 16.30
CA GLU A 99 1.63 -9.68 16.13
C GLU A 99 1.90 -8.51 15.20
N GLY A 100 0.83 -7.78 14.80
CA GLY A 100 0.94 -6.56 14.03
C GLY A 100 1.14 -6.77 12.53
N TYR A 101 0.81 -7.93 11.98
CA TYR A 101 0.90 -8.15 10.55
C TYR A 101 -0.16 -7.37 9.77
N VAL A 102 0.23 -6.78 8.65
CA VAL A 102 -0.66 -6.26 7.63
C VAL A 102 -0.10 -6.54 6.23
N GLY A 103 -0.89 -7.15 5.37
CA GLY A 103 -0.49 -7.49 3.99
C GLY A 103 -1.69 -7.88 3.16
N GLY A 104 -1.53 -7.95 1.84
CA GLY A 104 -2.60 -8.34 0.91
C GLY A 104 -2.81 -9.86 0.78
N PHE A 105 -2.22 -10.67 1.65
CA PHE A 105 -2.32 -12.13 1.68
C PHE A 105 -2.14 -12.63 3.11
N LYS A 106 -2.54 -13.87 3.37
CA LYS A 106 -2.52 -14.45 4.72
C LYS A 106 -1.10 -14.60 5.25
N ARG A 107 -0.89 -14.27 6.52
CA ARG A 107 0.39 -14.38 7.22
C ARG A 107 0.97 -15.80 7.27
N GLU A 108 0.16 -16.82 7.09
CA GLU A 108 0.56 -18.23 7.19
C GLU A 108 1.81 -18.59 6.38
N CYS A 109 2.06 -17.92 5.25
CA CYS A 109 3.27 -18.15 4.47
C CYS A 109 4.54 -17.81 5.24
N PHE A 110 4.50 -16.77 6.09
CA PHE A 110 5.63 -16.38 6.95
C PHE A 110 5.69 -17.22 8.21
N ASP A 111 4.55 -17.53 8.84
CA ASP A 111 4.48 -18.36 10.05
C ASP A 111 5.11 -19.74 9.80
N ARG A 112 4.92 -20.30 8.61
CA ARG A 112 5.52 -21.56 8.21
C ARG A 112 7.06 -21.52 8.15
N VAL A 113 7.65 -20.36 7.84
CA VAL A 113 9.11 -20.18 7.85
C VAL A 113 9.66 -20.42 9.25
N PHE A 114 9.03 -19.83 10.26
CA PHE A 114 9.48 -19.96 11.66
C PHE A 114 9.29 -21.37 12.23
N THR A 115 8.35 -22.14 11.68
CA THR A 115 8.14 -23.53 12.10
C THR A 115 9.02 -24.55 11.36
N GLY A 116 9.80 -24.11 10.38
CA GLY A 116 10.62 -24.97 9.53
C GLY A 116 9.81 -25.86 8.57
N LYS A 117 8.50 -25.68 8.48
CA LYS A 117 7.58 -26.45 7.64
C LYS A 117 7.11 -25.62 6.42
N PHE A 118 8.04 -25.31 5.53
CA PHE A 118 7.72 -24.51 4.37
C PHE A 118 8.28 -25.09 3.07
N ASN A 119 7.51 -24.95 2.01
CA ASN A 119 7.98 -25.20 0.66
C ASN A 119 8.41 -23.88 0.05
N VAL A 120 9.61 -23.87 -0.52
CA VAL A 120 10.18 -22.72 -1.21
C VAL A 120 10.44 -23.10 -2.66
N THR A 121 9.93 -22.32 -3.57
CA THR A 121 10.40 -22.28 -4.95
C THR A 121 11.04 -20.93 -5.24
N ARG A 122 11.52 -20.71 -6.47
CA ARG A 122 12.14 -19.44 -6.85
C ARG A 122 11.29 -18.21 -6.54
N PHE A 123 9.95 -18.34 -6.59
CA PHE A 123 9.01 -17.22 -6.45
C PHE A 123 7.91 -17.47 -5.43
N GLU A 124 7.89 -18.63 -4.76
CA GLU A 124 6.83 -18.98 -3.81
C GLU A 124 7.41 -19.26 -2.43
N LEU A 125 6.68 -18.84 -1.41
CA LEU A 125 6.91 -19.14 -0.02
C LEU A 125 5.60 -19.57 0.61
N GLY A 126 5.56 -20.81 1.11
CA GLY A 126 4.39 -21.31 1.85
C GLY A 126 3.07 -21.29 1.08
N GLY A 127 3.12 -21.35 -0.25
CA GLY A 127 1.95 -21.29 -1.13
C GLY A 127 1.53 -19.87 -1.54
N SER A 128 2.28 -18.84 -1.13
CA SER A 128 2.09 -17.46 -1.61
C SER A 128 3.17 -17.09 -2.62
N TRP A 129 2.78 -16.47 -3.72
CA TRP A 129 3.70 -16.03 -4.76
C TRP A 129 4.28 -14.66 -4.39
N VAL A 130 5.61 -14.55 -4.43
CA VAL A 130 6.40 -13.34 -4.14
C VAL A 130 5.95 -12.54 -2.89
N PRO A 131 5.68 -13.19 -1.74
CA PRO A 131 5.12 -12.51 -0.57
C PRO A 131 6.04 -11.43 -0.02
N TRP A 132 7.36 -11.62 -0.06
CA TRP A 132 8.34 -10.62 0.33
C TRP A 132 8.28 -9.35 -0.52
N TYR A 133 8.03 -9.50 -1.82
CA TYR A 133 7.85 -8.36 -2.71
C TYR A 133 6.61 -7.55 -2.32
N SER A 134 5.47 -8.21 -2.15
CA SER A 134 4.20 -7.52 -1.86
C SER A 134 4.24 -6.79 -0.52
N ILE A 135 4.71 -7.44 0.54
CA ILE A 135 4.80 -6.80 1.86
C ILE A 135 5.82 -5.66 1.87
N HIS A 136 6.96 -5.85 1.19
CA HIS A 136 7.96 -4.78 1.03
C HIS A 136 7.35 -3.52 0.41
N LYS A 137 6.44 -3.65 -0.57
CA LYS A 137 5.80 -2.49 -1.20
C LYS A 137 4.90 -1.73 -0.24
N ILE A 138 4.13 -2.43 0.59
CA ILE A 138 3.27 -1.80 1.61
C ILE A 138 4.14 -1.02 2.61
N TYR A 139 5.18 -1.64 3.15
CA TYR A 139 6.06 -0.97 4.11
C TYR A 139 6.86 0.17 3.48
N ALA A 140 7.35 0.02 2.25
CA ALA A 140 7.99 1.11 1.54
C ALA A 140 7.04 2.30 1.36
N GLY A 141 5.78 2.05 0.98
CA GLY A 141 4.76 3.09 0.86
C GLY A 141 4.45 3.81 2.18
N LEU A 142 4.35 3.06 3.28
CA LEU A 142 4.16 3.63 4.63
C LEU A 142 5.37 4.46 5.07
N MET A 143 6.59 3.97 4.83
CA MET A 143 7.82 4.72 5.12
C MET A 143 7.94 6.00 4.29
N ASP A 144 7.60 5.95 3.00
CA ASP A 144 7.54 7.15 2.15
C ASP A 144 6.49 8.13 2.67
N THR A 145 5.32 7.64 3.10
CA THR A 145 4.29 8.46 3.72
C THR A 145 4.81 9.18 4.96
N TYR A 146 5.45 8.47 5.87
CA TYR A 146 6.07 9.08 7.05
C TYR A 146 7.16 10.09 6.67
N ASN A 147 8.12 9.69 5.85
CA ASN A 147 9.28 10.51 5.51
C ASN A 147 8.91 11.78 4.76
N LEU A 148 7.92 11.72 3.87
CA LEU A 148 7.53 12.85 3.04
C LEU A 148 6.51 13.77 3.71
N THR A 149 5.57 13.21 4.50
CA THR A 149 4.44 13.98 5.03
C THR A 149 4.46 14.16 6.55
N GLY A 150 5.31 13.43 7.27
CA GLY A 150 5.35 13.42 8.73
C GLY A 150 4.19 12.65 9.38
N ASN A 151 3.45 11.82 8.63
CA ASN A 151 2.35 11.02 9.17
C ASN A 151 2.87 9.96 10.13
N LYS A 152 2.70 10.18 11.44
CA LYS A 152 3.22 9.30 12.49
C LYS A 152 2.51 7.95 12.51
N GLN A 153 1.21 7.90 12.19
CA GLN A 153 0.47 6.64 12.15
C GLN A 153 1.06 5.68 11.11
N ALA A 154 1.55 6.21 9.97
CA ALA A 154 2.24 5.38 8.98
C ALA A 154 3.51 4.73 9.54
N LEU A 155 4.26 5.43 10.40
CA LEU A 155 5.42 4.88 11.08
C LEU A 155 5.01 3.84 12.15
N ASP A 156 3.92 4.10 12.88
CA ASP A 156 3.43 3.19 13.93
C ASP A 156 2.98 1.82 13.36
N VAL A 157 2.57 1.79 12.08
CA VAL A 157 2.17 0.56 11.38
C VAL A 157 3.38 -0.27 10.90
N VAL A 158 4.54 0.36 10.65
CA VAL A 158 5.75 -0.32 10.15
C VAL A 158 6.42 -1.15 11.24
#